data_4d0a0e9597f741b15905dad5809539f9
#
_entry.id   4d0a0e9597f741b15905dad5809539f9
#
_cell.length_a   1.000
_cell.length_b   1.000
_cell.length_c   1.000
_cell.angle_alpha   90.00
_cell.angle_beta   90.00
_cell.angle_gamma   90.00
#
_symmetry.space_group_name_H-M   'P 1'
#
loop_
_entity.id
_entity.type
_entity.pdbx_description
1 polymer ?
#
loop_
_entity_poly.entity_id
_entity_poly.type
_entity_poly.pdbx_seq_one_letter_code
_entity_poly.pdbx_strand_id
1 'polypeptide(L)'
;DEERHVFPPLMAGPDAAVKALVLRLIQDHRQMELAWTDARTVLQTIAEHHNQPWPGLTVWHQVKLNDFARLYRQHVDDEEKVAYPAAHGLLGPGALAAMSEDMMQRRGVLPVSSGKTAD
;
A
#
# COMPACT_ATOMS: atom_id res chain seq x y z
N ASP A 1 -3.99 5.91 0.76
CA ASP A 1 -5.33 5.64 1.31
C ASP A 1 -5.28 5.24 2.77
N GLU A 2 -4.29 4.45 3.16
CA GLU A 2 -4.15 3.96 4.53
C GLU A 2 -3.88 5.10 5.51
N GLU A 3 -2.96 6.00 5.19
CA GLU A 3 -2.63 7.14 6.05
C GLU A 3 -3.79 8.13 6.15
N ARG A 4 -4.72 8.08 5.21
CA ARG A 4 -5.86 8.98 5.18
C ARG A 4 -7.10 8.40 5.85
N HIS A 5 -7.35 7.11 5.68
CA HIS A 5 -8.60 6.47 6.08
C HIS A 5 -8.47 5.38 7.14
N VAL A 6 -7.37 4.63 7.10
CA VAL A 6 -7.20 3.47 7.97
C VAL A 6 -6.47 3.84 9.26
N PHE A 7 -5.36 4.54 9.14
CA PHE A 7 -4.51 4.85 10.29
C PHE A 7 -5.10 5.84 11.28
N PRO A 8 -5.80 6.92 10.85
CA PRO A 8 -6.37 7.85 11.84
C PRO A 8 -7.31 7.22 12.87
N PRO A 9 -8.26 6.35 12.49
CA PRO A 9 -9.09 5.66 13.47
C PRO A 9 -8.28 4.78 14.42
N LEU A 10 -7.25 4.12 13.92
CA LEU A 10 -6.39 3.27 14.74
C LEU A 10 -5.57 4.11 15.73
N MET A 11 -5.09 5.28 15.33
CA MET A 11 -4.37 6.20 16.21
C MET A 11 -5.26 6.82 17.26
N ALA A 12 -6.55 6.97 16.98
CA ALA A 12 -7.54 7.47 17.92
C ALA A 12 -8.06 6.38 18.86
N GLY A 13 -7.82 5.10 18.55
CA GLY A 13 -8.29 3.97 19.34
C GLY A 13 -7.47 3.76 20.62
N PRO A 14 -7.93 2.86 21.50
CA PRO A 14 -7.31 2.66 22.81
C PRO A 14 -6.10 1.70 22.81
N ASP A 15 -5.88 0.96 21.75
CA ASP A 15 -4.85 -0.10 21.73
C ASP A 15 -3.47 0.49 21.42
N ALA A 16 -2.61 0.52 22.44
CA ALA A 16 -1.25 1.05 22.31
C ALA A 16 -0.38 0.24 21.35
N ALA A 17 -0.58 -1.08 21.28
CA ALA A 17 0.18 -1.92 20.37
C ALA A 17 -0.18 -1.64 18.91
N VAL A 18 -1.45 -1.39 18.64
CA VAL A 18 -1.93 -1.01 17.32
C VAL A 18 -1.38 0.36 16.92
N LYS A 19 -1.36 1.32 17.85
CA LYS A 19 -0.78 2.64 17.59
C LYS A 19 0.70 2.55 17.22
N ALA A 20 1.47 1.75 17.96
CA ALA A 20 2.89 1.53 17.68
C ALA A 20 3.09 0.90 16.31
N LEU A 21 2.25 -0.08 15.94
CA LEU A 21 2.29 -0.69 14.62
C LEU A 21 2.00 0.34 13.53
N VAL A 22 0.99 1.18 13.68
CA VAL A 22 0.65 2.21 12.71
C VAL A 22 1.82 3.16 12.46
N LEU A 23 2.49 3.60 13.52
CA LEU A 23 3.68 4.46 13.39
C LEU A 23 4.79 3.76 12.60
N ARG A 24 4.99 2.47 12.83
CA ARG A 24 5.95 1.68 12.07
C ARG A 24 5.54 1.56 10.60
N LEU A 25 4.27 1.32 10.32
CA LEU A 25 3.76 1.21 8.95
C LEU A 25 3.94 2.52 8.18
N ILE A 26 3.77 3.67 8.84
CA ILE A 26 4.02 4.96 8.21
C ILE A 26 5.51 5.11 7.87
N GLN A 27 6.42 4.68 8.76
CA GLN A 27 7.84 4.65 8.47
C GLN A 27 8.16 3.70 7.31
N ASP A 28 7.50 2.53 7.28
CA ASP A 28 7.66 1.57 6.19
C ASP A 28 7.31 2.20 4.84
N HIS A 29 6.27 3.02 4.80
CA HIS A 29 5.91 3.74 3.58
C HIS A 29 7.05 4.63 3.08
N ARG A 30 7.75 5.32 3.98
CA ARG A 30 8.91 6.15 3.61
C ARG A 30 10.06 5.30 3.06
N GLN A 31 10.34 4.17 3.71
CA GLN A 31 11.37 3.25 3.23
C GLN A 31 11.00 2.62 1.90
N MET A 32 9.74 2.26 1.72
CA MET A 32 9.24 1.69 0.47
C MET A 32 9.31 2.70 -0.67
N GLU A 33 9.04 3.97 -0.42
CA GLU A 33 9.18 5.03 -1.41
C GLU A 33 10.64 5.13 -1.90
N LEU A 34 11.61 5.09 -0.97
CA LEU A 34 13.03 5.11 -1.32
C LEU A 34 13.44 3.85 -2.07
N ALA A 35 13.03 2.69 -1.58
CA ALA A 35 13.33 1.42 -2.22
C ALA A 35 12.67 1.31 -3.61
N TRP A 36 11.48 1.87 -3.76
CA TRP A 36 10.80 1.94 -5.05
C TRP A 36 11.57 2.81 -6.06
N THR A 37 12.17 3.90 -5.62
CA THR A 37 12.99 4.74 -6.50
C THR A 37 14.12 3.91 -7.13
N ASP A 38 14.82 3.10 -6.33
CA ASP A 38 15.87 2.22 -6.82
C ASP A 38 15.32 1.11 -7.72
N ALA A 39 14.23 0.47 -7.30
CA ALA A 39 13.59 -0.60 -8.06
C ALA A 39 13.09 -0.09 -9.42
N ARG A 40 12.50 1.09 -9.43
CA ARG A 40 12.03 1.73 -10.65
C ARG A 40 13.17 1.99 -11.64
N THR A 41 14.32 2.43 -11.14
CA THR A 41 15.52 2.64 -11.98
C THR A 41 15.94 1.32 -12.63
N VAL A 42 15.92 0.21 -11.87
CA VAL A 42 16.22 -1.12 -12.42
C VAL A 42 15.23 -1.50 -13.52
N LEU A 43 13.94 -1.31 -13.27
CA LEU A 43 12.89 -1.65 -14.23
C LEU A 43 13.01 -0.81 -15.51
N GLN A 44 13.38 0.47 -15.39
CA GLN A 44 13.61 1.34 -16.53
C GLN A 44 14.80 0.85 -17.35
N THR A 45 15.87 0.40 -16.71
CA THR A 45 17.03 -0.18 -17.38
C THR A 45 16.64 -1.41 -18.20
N ILE A 46 15.80 -2.28 -17.63
CA ILE A 46 15.28 -3.46 -18.34
C ILE A 46 14.48 -3.03 -19.57
N ALA A 47 13.58 -2.06 -19.40
CA ALA A 47 12.73 -1.59 -20.48
C ALA A 47 13.54 -0.97 -21.65
N GLU A 48 14.65 -0.31 -21.35
CA GLU A 48 15.51 0.31 -22.36
C GLU A 48 16.24 -0.69 -23.24
N HIS A 49 16.33 -1.96 -22.81
CA HIS A 49 17.04 -3.00 -23.56
C HIS A 49 16.14 -3.82 -24.48
N HIS A 50 14.88 -3.41 -24.71
CA HIS A 50 13.92 -4.23 -25.46
C HIS A 50 14.33 -4.55 -26.89
N ASN A 51 15.19 -3.74 -27.53
CA ASN A 51 15.70 -3.94 -28.88
C ASN A 51 17.19 -4.28 -28.93
N GLN A 52 17.80 -4.63 -27.81
CA GLN A 52 19.24 -4.88 -27.70
C GLN A 52 19.47 -6.21 -26.97
N PRO A 53 20.63 -6.85 -27.17
CA PRO A 53 20.97 -8.04 -26.38
C PRO A 53 20.94 -7.71 -24.89
N TRP A 54 20.18 -8.51 -24.14
CA TRP A 54 20.03 -8.29 -22.70
C TRP A 54 21.22 -8.89 -21.95
N PRO A 55 22.00 -8.06 -21.24
CA PRO A 55 23.19 -8.57 -20.53
C PRO A 55 22.87 -9.29 -19.21
N GLY A 56 21.60 -9.34 -18.82
CA GLY A 56 21.19 -9.91 -17.53
C GLY A 56 21.16 -8.86 -16.42
N LEU A 57 20.63 -9.24 -15.28
CA LEU A 57 20.61 -8.39 -14.11
C LEU A 57 21.96 -8.45 -13.40
N THR A 58 22.48 -7.29 -13.00
CA THR A 58 23.66 -7.24 -12.14
C THR A 58 23.26 -7.65 -10.71
N VAL A 59 24.26 -7.94 -9.88
CA VAL A 59 24.02 -8.20 -8.46
C VAL A 59 23.32 -7.02 -7.80
N TRP A 60 23.72 -5.79 -8.14
CA TRP A 60 23.09 -4.60 -7.60
C TRP A 60 21.59 -4.54 -7.96
N HIS A 61 21.25 -4.84 -9.23
CA HIS A 61 19.85 -4.87 -9.68
C HIS A 61 19.05 -5.90 -8.88
N GLN A 62 19.58 -7.09 -8.69
CA GLN A 62 18.91 -8.16 -7.95
C GLN A 62 18.70 -7.78 -6.50
N VAL A 63 19.71 -7.19 -5.85
CA VAL A 63 19.61 -6.75 -4.46
C VAL A 63 18.51 -5.71 -4.31
N LYS A 64 18.44 -4.71 -5.21
CA LYS A 64 17.43 -3.64 -5.12
C LYS A 64 16.01 -4.16 -5.31
N LEU A 65 15.82 -5.06 -6.29
CA LEU A 65 14.50 -5.67 -6.51
C LEU A 65 14.09 -6.56 -5.33
N ASN A 66 15.02 -7.34 -4.80
CA ASN A 66 14.74 -8.22 -3.65
C ASN A 66 14.46 -7.42 -2.38
N ASP A 67 15.18 -6.34 -2.14
CA ASP A 67 14.95 -5.46 -0.99
C ASP A 67 13.56 -4.84 -1.03
N PHE A 68 13.17 -4.32 -2.19
CA PHE A 68 11.84 -3.75 -2.36
C PHE A 68 10.75 -4.82 -2.15
N ALA A 69 10.91 -6.00 -2.75
CA ALA A 69 9.95 -7.09 -2.63
C ALA A 69 9.80 -7.54 -1.16
N ARG A 70 10.90 -7.60 -0.42
CA ARG A 70 10.89 -7.99 0.99
C ARG A 70 10.17 -6.95 1.85
N LEU A 71 10.49 -5.67 1.67
CA LEU A 71 9.82 -4.58 2.39
C LEU A 71 8.33 -4.57 2.12
N TYR A 72 7.95 -4.70 0.86
CA TYR A 72 6.56 -4.72 0.45
C TYR A 72 5.80 -5.90 1.08
N ARG A 73 6.39 -7.08 1.04
CA ARG A 73 5.78 -8.30 1.57
C ARG A 73 5.55 -8.21 3.07
N GLN A 74 6.55 -7.74 3.81
CA GLN A 74 6.45 -7.55 5.26
C GLN A 74 5.37 -6.53 5.60
N HIS A 75 5.32 -5.43 4.85
CA HIS A 75 4.35 -4.37 5.06
C HIS A 75 2.91 -4.87 4.84
N VAL A 76 2.67 -5.57 3.73
CA VAL A 76 1.36 -6.14 3.42
C VAL A 76 0.94 -7.15 4.49
N ASP A 77 1.87 -7.99 4.95
CA ASP A 77 1.60 -8.97 6.00
C ASP A 77 1.14 -8.29 7.30
N ASP A 78 1.83 -7.24 7.72
CA ASP A 78 1.45 -6.47 8.92
C ASP A 78 0.08 -5.82 8.78
N GLU A 79 -0.22 -5.29 7.60
CA GLU A 79 -1.52 -4.67 7.34
C GLU A 79 -2.65 -5.69 7.34
N GLU A 80 -2.47 -6.81 6.66
CA GLU A 80 -3.51 -7.83 6.54
C GLU A 80 -3.77 -8.55 7.87
N LYS A 81 -2.75 -8.79 8.66
CA LYS A 81 -2.90 -9.55 9.91
C LYS A 81 -3.32 -8.71 11.10
N VAL A 82 -2.96 -7.43 11.12
CA VAL A 82 -3.18 -6.60 12.31
C VAL A 82 -3.92 -5.31 11.99
N ALA A 83 -3.40 -4.48 11.09
CA ALA A 83 -3.94 -3.14 10.89
C ALA A 83 -5.35 -3.15 10.31
N TYR A 84 -5.59 -3.90 9.26
CA TYR A 84 -6.90 -3.95 8.62
C TYR A 84 -7.97 -4.61 9.51
N PRO A 85 -7.72 -5.74 10.17
CA PRO A 85 -8.69 -6.28 11.11
C PRO A 85 -9.03 -5.32 12.24
N ALA A 86 -8.04 -4.62 12.79
CA ALA A 86 -8.26 -3.63 13.85
C ALA A 86 -9.09 -2.44 13.33
N ALA A 87 -8.80 -1.95 12.13
CA ALA A 87 -9.55 -0.85 11.52
C ALA A 87 -11.00 -1.27 11.24
N HIS A 88 -11.20 -2.48 10.74
CA HIS A 88 -12.54 -2.99 10.47
C HIS A 88 -13.41 -3.02 11.73
N GLY A 89 -12.80 -3.34 12.87
CA GLY A 89 -13.50 -3.33 14.16
C GLY A 89 -13.86 -1.92 14.65
N LEU A 90 -13.13 -0.88 14.21
CA LEU A 90 -13.34 0.49 14.65
C LEU A 90 -14.17 1.33 13.68
N LEU A 91 -14.19 0.98 12.39
CA LEU A 91 -14.91 1.74 11.39
C LEU A 91 -16.36 1.27 11.27
N GLY A 92 -17.30 2.19 11.42
CA GLY A 92 -18.70 1.91 11.18
C GLY A 92 -19.05 1.90 9.69
N PRO A 93 -20.27 1.44 9.33
CA PRO A 93 -20.69 1.37 7.93
C PRO A 93 -20.60 2.71 7.18
N GLY A 94 -20.95 3.81 7.86
CA GLY A 94 -20.88 5.14 7.25
C GLY A 94 -19.45 5.56 6.93
N ALA A 95 -18.50 5.29 7.84
CA ALA A 95 -17.10 5.61 7.63
C ALA A 95 -16.50 4.76 6.51
N LEU A 96 -16.85 3.48 6.44
CA LEU A 96 -16.41 2.59 5.37
C LEU A 96 -16.92 3.05 4.00
N ALA A 97 -18.19 3.46 3.93
CA ALA A 97 -18.78 3.97 2.70
C ALA A 97 -18.09 5.26 2.25
N ALA A 98 -17.85 6.19 3.18
CA ALA A 98 -17.18 7.45 2.88
C ALA A 98 -15.74 7.23 2.40
N MET A 99 -15.03 6.29 3.01
CA MET A 99 -13.69 5.91 2.59
C MET A 99 -13.69 5.36 1.17
N SER A 100 -14.58 4.44 0.89
CA SER A 100 -14.70 3.81 -0.42
C SER A 100 -14.99 4.85 -1.51
N GLU A 101 -15.92 5.76 -1.24
CA GLU A 101 -16.27 6.83 -2.17
C GLU A 101 -15.09 7.74 -2.43
N ASP A 102 -14.38 8.19 -1.40
CA ASP A 102 -13.21 9.04 -1.54
C ASP A 102 -12.11 8.35 -2.36
N MET A 103 -11.85 7.06 -2.10
CA MET A 103 -10.86 6.30 -2.84
C MET A 103 -11.22 6.17 -4.32
N MET A 104 -12.49 5.93 -4.62
CA MET A 104 -12.97 5.87 -5.99
C MET A 104 -12.84 7.21 -6.70
N GLN A 105 -13.19 8.30 -6.05
CA GLN A 105 -13.07 9.64 -6.62
C GLN A 105 -11.62 9.99 -6.94
N ARG A 106 -10.70 9.70 -6.03
CA ARG A 106 -9.29 10.01 -6.24
C ARG A 106 -8.64 9.17 -7.34
N ARG A 107 -9.20 8.00 -7.63
CA ARG A 107 -8.72 7.12 -8.70
C ARG A 107 -9.48 7.30 -10.00
N GLY A 108 -10.46 8.19 -10.05
CA GLY A 108 -11.28 8.42 -11.24
C GLY A 108 -12.22 7.27 -11.58
N VAL A 109 -12.52 6.43 -10.58
CA VAL A 109 -13.46 5.31 -10.75
C VAL A 109 -14.86 5.80 -10.34
N LEU A 110 -15.83 5.56 -11.20
CA LEU A 110 -17.21 5.90 -10.85
C LEU A 110 -17.73 4.89 -9.82
N PRO A 111 -18.49 5.38 -8.82
CA PRO A 111 -19.14 4.47 -7.88
C PRO A 111 -20.04 3.51 -8.65
N VAL A 112 -19.98 2.25 -8.31
CA VAL A 112 -20.94 1.29 -8.83
C VAL A 112 -22.28 1.69 -8.25
N SER A 113 -23.17 2.13 -9.10
CA SER A 113 -24.50 2.41 -8.63
C SER A 113 -25.19 1.08 -8.47
N SER A 114 -25.07 0.62 -7.40
CA SER A 114 -25.60 -0.63 -7.15
C SER A 114 -27.07 -0.63 -7.11
N GLY A 115 -27.03 -0.42 -7.25
CA GLY A 115 -27.83 -0.54 -7.05
C GLY A 115 -28.75 -0.71 -7.52
N LYS A 116 -28.68 -0.31 -7.77
CA LYS A 116 -29.36 -0.38 -8.23
C LYS A 116 -29.97 -1.28 -8.43
N THR A 117 -29.75 -1.44 -8.03
CA THR A 117 -30.27 -2.08 -8.10
C THR A 117 -31.10 -2.55 -8.27
N ALA A 118 -31.14 -2.62 -8.36
CA ALA A 118 -31.73 -3.05 -8.52
C ALA A 118 -32.63 -3.41 -8.61
N ASP A 119 -32.88 -3.41 -8.56
CA ASP A 119 -33.65 -3.68 -8.65
C ASP A 119 -34.37 -3.95 -8.67
#